data_ab0f2704c60c90d78f9ccabb0947c937
#
_entry.id   ab0f2704c60c90d78f9ccabb0947c937
#
_cell.length_a   1.000
_cell.length_b   1.000
_cell.length_c   1.000
_cell.angle_alpha   90.00
_cell.angle_beta   90.00
_cell.angle_gamma   90.00
#
_symmetry.space_group_name_H-M   'P 1'
#
loop_
_entity.id
_entity.type
_entity.pdbx_description
1 polymer ?
#
loop_
_entity_poly.entity_id
_entity_poly.type
_entity_poly.pdbx_seq_one_letter_code
_entity_poly.pdbx_strand_id
1 'polypeptide(L)'
;MMDFINIFRNLYGEYISFYFLWLIHLIHWIKYPIIFGLLLFFLLQSNYIKKMTIYNDTEIRIDLKDIILLSFGCLIIIFADLFHKAWKKKEEIFCYIWGMENFSNNEPNNDFKFDQSIDFLFGTKIKIMKKEKFIFRNIASYFILGIIIIIRIVSIHFLFSLQRKWNEEYQTKGKLGYAMVSGCISLIMSQIYKFLSKKLSYWENHKSLINQYNSLTLKVFLFEFFNNYATILYIAFYKPYLDIIHNKNKSSFGIERFNYFSEIQIHIYVLLLINIGENLASFALPMIYYLYQTKFNKNNEIISSDKNYTIKYQMACYEYDNILIEYMQKIILFGYINLFIVAAPLCPLFIFLILILEYILDSYKIFHFINIANIGGAKGIEVYNIIIKIISFFGIMSNGGLILFTKQYQDNNNTFRYFHLTELAGIVRSPIGIFVFFENIILILMSFIDINIEPKWFRHLDKYKFIYKEKYFEREKKKLPHLLNVSKKLS
;
A
#
# COMPACT_ATOMS: atom_id res chain seq x y z
N MET A 1 -20.84 13.69 -1.64
CA MET A 1 -19.53 13.21 -1.15
C MET A 1 -19.07 13.97 0.09
N MET A 2 -18.98 15.31 0.07
CA MET A 2 -18.57 16.13 1.24
C MET A 2 -19.47 15.90 2.44
N ASP A 3 -20.79 15.89 2.25
CA ASP A 3 -21.74 15.70 3.34
C ASP A 3 -21.63 14.32 3.98
N PHE A 4 -21.39 13.27 3.18
CA PHE A 4 -21.15 11.92 3.64
C PHE A 4 -19.90 11.83 4.54
N ILE A 5 -18.79 12.42 4.12
CA ILE A 5 -17.53 12.42 4.90
C ILE A 5 -17.69 13.24 6.19
N ASN A 6 -18.43 14.32 6.18
CA ASN A 6 -18.72 15.11 7.37
C ASN A 6 -19.63 14.36 8.36
N ILE A 7 -20.59 13.57 7.86
CA ILE A 7 -21.39 12.65 8.70
C ILE A 7 -20.50 11.61 9.34
N PHE A 8 -19.61 11.00 8.57
CA PHE A 8 -18.63 10.03 9.08
C PHE A 8 -17.75 10.64 10.19
N ARG A 9 -17.23 11.83 9.95
CA ARG A 9 -16.42 12.56 10.93
C ARG A 9 -17.18 12.77 12.25
N ASN A 10 -18.42 13.19 12.16
CA ASN A 10 -19.22 13.47 13.35
C ASN A 10 -19.56 12.21 14.16
N LEU A 11 -19.59 11.04 13.51
CA LEU A 11 -19.89 9.75 14.15
C LEU A 11 -18.64 9.02 14.63
N TYR A 12 -17.56 9.02 13.84
CA TYR A 12 -16.40 8.16 14.03
C TYR A 12 -15.06 8.92 14.21
N GLY A 13 -15.09 10.25 14.18
CA GLY A 13 -13.90 11.10 14.30
C GLY A 13 -13.08 11.22 13.02
N GLU A 14 -12.02 12.05 13.11
CA GLU A 14 -11.17 12.41 11.97
C GLU A 14 -10.35 11.24 11.48
N TYR A 15 -9.89 10.38 12.35
CA TYR A 15 -8.99 9.27 12.04
C TYR A 15 -9.60 8.29 11.01
N ILE A 16 -10.83 7.85 11.27
CA ILE A 16 -11.57 6.95 10.35
C ILE A 16 -12.01 7.72 9.10
N SER A 17 -12.35 9.00 9.25
CA SER A 17 -12.77 9.83 8.11
C SER A 17 -11.65 10.06 7.10
N PHE A 18 -10.39 10.23 7.55
CA PHE A 18 -9.23 10.30 6.66
C PHE A 18 -9.00 8.98 5.91
N TYR A 19 -9.29 7.83 6.50
CA TYR A 19 -9.22 6.56 5.82
C TYR A 19 -10.17 6.49 4.62
N PHE A 20 -11.46 6.78 4.82
CA PHE A 20 -12.42 6.78 3.72
C PHE A 20 -12.13 7.85 2.68
N LEU A 21 -11.66 9.02 3.11
CA LEU A 21 -11.28 10.10 2.20
C LEU A 21 -10.11 9.67 1.30
N TRP A 22 -9.12 8.97 1.86
CA TRP A 22 -7.99 8.44 1.12
C TRP A 22 -8.41 7.29 0.20
N LEU A 23 -9.24 6.37 0.67
CA LEU A 23 -9.75 5.26 -0.14
C LEU A 23 -10.54 5.77 -1.36
N ILE A 24 -11.41 6.75 -1.17
CA ILE A 24 -12.15 7.40 -2.27
C ILE A 24 -11.18 8.10 -3.24
N HIS A 25 -10.13 8.75 -2.71
CA HIS A 25 -9.10 9.36 -3.54
C HIS A 25 -8.37 8.32 -4.39
N LEU A 26 -7.98 7.19 -3.80
CA LEU A 26 -7.34 6.09 -4.51
C LEU A 26 -8.24 5.51 -5.61
N ILE A 27 -9.51 5.21 -5.31
CA ILE A 27 -10.49 4.72 -6.29
C ILE A 27 -10.65 5.71 -7.46
N HIS A 28 -10.63 7.01 -7.18
CA HIS A 28 -10.75 8.03 -8.22
C HIS A 28 -9.53 8.09 -9.13
N TRP A 29 -8.33 7.99 -8.58
CA TRP A 29 -7.09 8.13 -9.31
C TRP A 29 -6.69 6.88 -10.09
N ILE A 30 -7.05 5.68 -9.61
CA ILE A 30 -6.69 4.42 -10.28
C ILE A 30 -7.32 4.28 -11.69
N LYS A 31 -8.32 5.09 -12.03
CA LYS A 31 -8.92 5.14 -13.37
C LYS A 31 -7.90 5.47 -14.46
N TYR A 32 -6.89 6.29 -14.15
CA TYR A 32 -5.83 6.63 -15.12
C TYR A 32 -4.94 5.42 -15.46
N PRO A 33 -4.37 4.69 -14.49
CA PRO A 33 -3.67 3.44 -14.78
C PRO A 33 -4.51 2.39 -15.50
N ILE A 34 -5.84 2.33 -15.26
CA ILE A 34 -6.73 1.42 -15.98
C ILE A 34 -6.76 1.75 -17.47
N ILE A 35 -6.99 3.02 -17.81
CA ILE A 35 -7.06 3.45 -19.21
C ILE A 35 -5.73 3.16 -19.93
N PHE A 36 -4.60 3.53 -19.32
CA PHE A 36 -3.29 3.26 -19.89
C PHE A 36 -2.97 1.76 -19.95
N GLY A 37 -3.34 0.98 -18.93
CA GLY A 37 -3.13 -0.47 -18.89
C GLY A 37 -3.94 -1.22 -19.94
N LEU A 38 -5.21 -0.84 -20.15
CA LEU A 38 -6.04 -1.40 -21.22
C LEU A 38 -5.48 -1.05 -22.60
N LEU A 39 -5.09 0.20 -22.80
CA LEU A 39 -4.48 0.63 -24.05
C LEU A 39 -3.21 -0.19 -24.35
N LEU A 40 -2.33 -0.34 -23.35
CA LEU A 40 -1.13 -1.16 -23.50
C LEU A 40 -1.47 -2.63 -23.81
N PHE A 41 -2.46 -3.20 -23.12
CA PHE A 41 -2.88 -4.58 -23.33
C PHE A 41 -3.33 -4.81 -24.79
N PHE A 42 -4.19 -3.95 -25.33
CA PHE A 42 -4.66 -4.04 -26.71
C PHE A 42 -3.52 -3.78 -27.73
N LEU A 43 -2.64 -2.82 -27.45
CA LEU A 43 -1.48 -2.57 -28.30
C LEU A 43 -0.55 -3.78 -28.38
N LEU A 44 -0.25 -4.42 -27.24
CA LEU A 44 0.61 -5.60 -27.22
C LEU A 44 0.00 -6.82 -27.93
N GLN A 45 -1.34 -6.89 -27.99
CA GLN A 45 -2.05 -7.96 -28.64
C GLN A 45 -2.22 -7.72 -30.15
N SER A 46 -2.08 -6.48 -30.62
CA SER A 46 -2.24 -6.12 -32.02
C SER A 46 -1.13 -6.72 -32.88
N ASN A 47 -1.52 -7.30 -34.05
CA ASN A 47 -0.56 -7.87 -35.03
C ASN A 47 0.32 -6.81 -35.68
N TYR A 48 -0.06 -5.52 -35.62
CA TYR A 48 0.72 -4.41 -36.18
C TYR A 48 2.07 -4.26 -35.47
N ILE A 49 2.11 -4.35 -34.14
CA ILE A 49 3.36 -4.20 -33.38
C ILE A 49 4.26 -5.44 -33.53
N LYS A 50 3.70 -6.63 -33.77
CA LYS A 50 4.46 -7.84 -34.00
C LYS A 50 5.22 -7.80 -35.36
N LYS A 51 4.82 -6.96 -36.31
CA LYS A 51 5.43 -6.84 -37.64
C LYS A 51 6.38 -5.64 -37.82
N MET A 52 6.31 -4.63 -36.92
CA MET A 52 7.18 -3.46 -37.03
C MET A 52 8.48 -3.67 -36.25
N THR A 53 9.39 -4.44 -36.81
CA THR A 53 10.81 -4.30 -36.55
C THR A 53 11.32 -3.19 -37.50
N ILE A 54 11.79 -2.08 -36.93
CA ILE A 54 12.41 -1.01 -37.71
C ILE A 54 13.75 -1.56 -38.20
N TYR A 55 13.82 -1.92 -39.51
CA TYR A 55 15.05 -2.25 -40.19
C TYR A 55 15.72 -0.93 -40.56
N ASN A 56 16.76 -0.55 -39.86
CA ASN A 56 17.74 0.37 -40.39
C ASN A 56 18.92 -0.46 -40.92
N ASP A 57 19.51 -0.04 -42.01
CA ASP A 57 20.63 -0.71 -42.72
C ASP A 57 21.90 -0.86 -41.84
N THR A 58 21.89 -0.33 -40.64
CA THR A 58 22.94 -0.45 -39.62
C THR A 58 22.41 -1.27 -38.46
N GLU A 59 22.41 -2.58 -38.54
CA GLU A 59 22.25 -3.62 -37.46
C GLU A 59 21.51 -3.27 -36.15
N ILE A 60 20.76 -2.15 -36.06
CA ILE A 60 20.04 -1.70 -34.89
C ILE A 60 18.58 -2.12 -34.99
N ARG A 61 18.21 -3.23 -34.32
CA ARG A 61 16.81 -3.64 -34.14
C ARG A 61 16.26 -3.06 -32.85
N ILE A 62 15.51 -1.98 -32.94
CA ILE A 62 14.74 -1.48 -31.82
C ILE A 62 13.30 -2.01 -31.93
N ASP A 63 12.91 -2.91 -31.08
CA ASP A 63 11.53 -3.37 -31.03
C ASP A 63 10.62 -2.25 -30.52
N LEU A 64 9.67 -1.80 -31.32
CA LEU A 64 8.68 -0.79 -30.95
C LEU A 64 7.97 -1.16 -29.65
N LYS A 65 7.81 -2.45 -29.37
CA LYS A 65 7.27 -3.00 -28.12
C LYS A 65 8.05 -2.53 -26.90
N ASP A 66 9.37 -2.42 -26.97
CA ASP A 66 10.22 -2.03 -25.84
C ASP A 66 10.10 -0.56 -25.52
N ILE A 67 10.00 0.27 -26.55
CA ILE A 67 9.77 1.71 -26.41
C ILE A 67 8.40 1.96 -25.75
N ILE A 68 7.37 1.22 -26.18
CA ILE A 68 6.03 1.33 -25.60
C ILE A 68 6.02 0.91 -24.14
N LEU A 69 6.66 -0.20 -23.78
CA LEU A 69 6.75 -0.66 -22.40
C LEU A 69 7.51 0.34 -21.51
N LEU A 70 8.60 0.89 -22.02
CA LEU A 70 9.42 1.88 -21.32
C LEU A 70 8.62 3.17 -21.09
N SER A 71 7.97 3.70 -22.13
CA SER A 71 7.13 4.89 -22.02
C SER A 71 5.97 4.70 -21.04
N PHE A 72 5.37 3.52 -21.03
CA PHE A 72 4.32 3.16 -20.11
C PHE A 72 4.82 3.09 -18.66
N GLY A 73 6.00 2.51 -18.41
CA GLY A 73 6.65 2.52 -17.11
C GLY A 73 6.86 3.95 -16.59
N CYS A 74 7.37 4.84 -17.43
CA CYS A 74 7.53 6.27 -17.09
C CYS A 74 6.21 6.95 -16.74
N LEU A 75 5.14 6.71 -17.50
CA LEU A 75 3.83 7.30 -17.23
C LEU A 75 3.27 6.87 -15.87
N ILE A 76 3.48 5.63 -15.46
CA ILE A 76 3.01 5.15 -14.16
C ILE A 76 3.81 5.74 -13.00
N ILE A 77 5.09 5.97 -13.18
CA ILE A 77 5.91 6.63 -12.17
C ILE A 77 5.45 8.09 -11.97
N ILE A 78 5.21 8.81 -13.07
CA ILE A 78 4.65 10.17 -13.02
C ILE A 78 3.25 10.15 -12.36
N PHE A 79 2.43 9.17 -12.67
CA PHE A 79 1.13 8.97 -12.03
C PHE A 79 1.26 8.82 -10.51
N ALA A 80 2.19 7.98 -10.02
CA ALA A 80 2.38 7.73 -8.59
C ALA A 80 2.78 9.01 -7.83
N ASP A 81 3.66 9.82 -8.42
CA ASP A 81 4.07 11.10 -7.84
C ASP A 81 2.92 12.12 -7.80
N LEU A 82 2.21 12.29 -8.93
CA LEU A 82 1.05 13.17 -9.00
C LEU A 82 -0.07 12.75 -8.04
N PHE A 83 -0.32 11.45 -7.92
CA PHE A 83 -1.28 10.89 -6.95
C PHE A 83 -0.94 11.31 -5.53
N HIS A 84 0.34 11.12 -5.12
CA HIS A 84 0.78 11.46 -3.77
C HIS A 84 0.67 12.97 -3.49
N LYS A 85 1.09 13.82 -4.44
CA LYS A 85 0.98 15.29 -4.31
C LYS A 85 -0.47 15.76 -4.22
N ALA A 86 -1.34 15.22 -5.06
CA ALA A 86 -2.76 15.53 -5.03
C ALA A 86 -3.42 15.10 -3.71
N TRP A 87 -3.01 13.94 -3.19
CA TRP A 87 -3.47 13.50 -1.89
C TRP A 87 -3.03 14.44 -0.77
N LYS A 88 -1.74 14.77 -0.70
CA LYS A 88 -1.18 15.62 0.34
C LYS A 88 -1.89 16.98 0.39
N LYS A 89 -2.15 17.60 -0.77
CA LYS A 89 -2.91 18.84 -0.85
C LYS A 89 -4.34 18.69 -0.35
N LYS A 90 -5.00 17.59 -0.69
CA LYS A 90 -6.36 17.27 -0.23
C LYS A 90 -6.38 17.06 1.29
N GLU A 91 -5.41 16.34 1.82
CA GLU A 91 -5.22 16.11 3.26
C GLU A 91 -5.08 17.44 4.03
N GLU A 92 -4.23 18.36 3.56
CA GLU A 92 -4.06 19.70 4.14
C GLU A 92 -5.37 20.50 4.18
N ILE A 93 -6.16 20.43 3.09
CA ILE A 93 -7.45 21.13 3.02
C ILE A 93 -8.43 20.58 4.06
N PHE A 94 -8.56 19.25 4.16
CA PHE A 94 -9.46 18.64 5.13
C PHE A 94 -8.98 18.84 6.57
N CYS A 95 -7.66 18.80 6.80
CA CYS A 95 -7.07 19.14 8.09
C CYS A 95 -7.47 20.57 8.51
N TYR A 96 -7.41 21.52 7.57
CA TYR A 96 -7.86 22.90 7.80
C TYR A 96 -9.36 23.00 8.07
N ILE A 97 -10.20 22.39 7.21
CA ILE A 97 -11.66 22.40 7.33
C ILE A 97 -12.12 21.84 8.68
N TRP A 98 -11.43 20.83 9.16
CA TRP A 98 -11.75 20.14 10.42
C TRP A 98 -11.10 20.80 11.65
N GLY A 99 -10.30 21.85 11.45
CA GLY A 99 -9.64 22.58 12.53
C GLY A 99 -8.52 21.80 13.23
N MET A 100 -7.94 20.81 12.53
CA MET A 100 -6.91 19.91 13.04
C MET A 100 -5.47 20.39 12.78
N GLU A 101 -5.26 21.60 12.26
CA GLU A 101 -3.91 22.11 11.91
C GLU A 101 -2.95 22.10 13.13
N ASN A 102 -3.43 22.47 14.29
CA ASN A 102 -2.65 22.52 15.53
C ASN A 102 -2.82 21.28 16.42
N PHE A 103 -3.53 20.26 15.93
CA PHE A 103 -3.74 19.05 16.69
C PHE A 103 -2.41 18.30 16.88
N SER A 104 -2.04 18.01 18.11
CA SER A 104 -0.90 17.17 18.45
C SER A 104 -1.42 16.00 19.29
N ASN A 105 -1.40 14.83 18.72
CA ASN A 105 -1.77 13.62 19.45
C ASN A 105 -0.57 13.16 20.28
N ASN A 106 -0.37 13.80 21.44
CA ASN A 106 0.68 13.45 22.40
C ASN A 106 0.12 12.66 23.58
N GLU A 107 -0.91 11.85 23.35
CA GLU A 107 -1.47 11.00 24.39
C GLU A 107 -0.37 10.14 25.02
N PRO A 108 -0.18 10.25 26.34
CA PRO A 108 0.80 9.44 27.03
C PRO A 108 0.35 7.97 27.01
N ASN A 109 1.31 7.08 26.83
CA ASN A 109 1.05 5.64 26.91
C ASN A 109 0.89 5.27 28.40
N ASN A 110 -0.29 4.84 28.79
CA ASN A 110 -0.58 4.43 30.16
C ASN A 110 0.23 3.20 30.60
N ASP A 111 0.59 2.33 29.65
CA ASP A 111 1.37 1.11 29.88
C ASP A 111 2.89 1.38 29.91
N PHE A 112 3.32 2.66 29.79
CA PHE A 112 4.73 3.02 29.77
C PHE A 112 5.41 2.65 31.11
N LYS A 113 6.35 1.72 31.04
CA LYS A 113 7.19 1.28 32.16
C LYS A 113 8.42 2.16 32.25
N PHE A 114 8.55 2.89 33.36
CA PHE A 114 9.67 3.79 33.59
C PHE A 114 10.71 3.15 34.53
N ASP A 115 11.98 3.49 34.33
CA ASP A 115 13.08 3.05 35.20
C ASP A 115 13.36 4.09 36.31
N GLN A 116 13.11 5.39 36.06
CA GLN A 116 13.36 6.49 36.97
C GLN A 116 12.27 7.57 36.87
N SER A 117 11.93 8.18 37.97
CA SER A 117 11.12 9.39 37.99
C SER A 117 11.99 10.56 38.45
N ILE A 118 12.02 11.62 37.63
CA ILE A 118 12.72 12.85 37.96
C ILE A 118 11.69 13.88 38.38
N ASP A 119 11.88 14.47 39.57
CA ASP A 119 11.03 15.56 40.03
C ASP A 119 11.38 16.83 39.24
N PHE A 120 10.38 17.36 38.55
CA PHE A 120 10.49 18.60 37.79
C PHE A 120 9.90 19.76 38.62
N LEU A 121 10.17 21.01 38.16
CA LEU A 121 9.62 22.22 38.79
C LEU A 121 8.10 22.06 39.03
N PHE A 122 7.64 22.47 40.18
CA PHE A 122 6.23 22.39 40.68
C PHE A 122 5.71 20.98 41.04
N GLY A 123 6.60 20.02 41.39
CA GLY A 123 6.16 18.71 41.94
C GLY A 123 5.66 17.72 40.87
N THR A 124 5.80 18.04 39.59
CA THR A 124 5.46 17.10 38.51
C THR A 124 6.57 16.05 38.34
N LYS A 125 6.20 14.76 38.38
CA LYS A 125 7.14 13.66 38.21
C LYS A 125 7.19 13.25 36.74
N ILE A 126 8.36 13.42 36.10
CA ILE A 126 8.59 12.93 34.73
C ILE A 126 9.10 11.50 34.80
N LYS A 127 8.35 10.59 34.19
CA LYS A 127 8.70 9.17 34.05
C LYS A 127 9.67 8.98 32.87
N ILE A 128 10.87 8.46 33.13
CA ILE A 128 11.93 8.30 32.13
C ILE A 128 12.41 6.84 32.12
N MET A 129 12.60 6.31 30.90
CA MET A 129 13.29 5.06 30.66
C MET A 129 14.73 5.36 30.20
N LYS A 130 15.70 4.55 30.58
CA LYS A 130 17.10 4.67 30.11
C LYS A 130 17.13 4.58 28.58
N LYS A 131 17.78 5.57 27.94
CA LYS A 131 17.83 5.70 26.48
C LYS A 131 18.46 4.46 25.81
N GLU A 132 19.49 3.89 26.42
CA GLU A 132 20.18 2.68 25.94
C GLU A 132 19.24 1.47 25.86
N LYS A 133 18.41 1.29 26.90
CA LYS A 133 17.43 0.18 26.96
C LYS A 133 16.34 0.33 25.90
N PHE A 134 15.88 1.55 25.63
CA PHE A 134 14.94 1.82 24.56
C PHE A 134 15.54 1.52 23.18
N ILE A 135 16.77 2.00 22.91
CA ILE A 135 17.46 1.77 21.65
C ILE A 135 17.70 0.26 21.46
N PHE A 136 18.17 -0.45 22.48
CA PHE A 136 18.38 -1.90 22.41
C PHE A 136 17.09 -2.65 22.04
N ARG A 137 15.96 -2.36 22.71
CA ARG A 137 14.68 -3.00 22.40
C ARG A 137 14.23 -2.73 20.98
N ASN A 138 14.39 -1.50 20.51
CA ASN A 138 14.01 -1.11 19.15
C ASN A 138 14.88 -1.86 18.11
N ILE A 139 16.19 -1.88 18.27
CA ILE A 139 17.11 -2.63 17.39
C ILE A 139 16.79 -4.14 17.40
N ALA A 140 16.59 -4.73 18.58
CA ALA A 140 16.26 -6.15 18.71
C ALA A 140 14.92 -6.49 18.02
N SER A 141 13.93 -5.61 18.08
CA SER A 141 12.66 -5.75 17.39
C SER A 141 12.82 -5.78 15.86
N TYR A 142 13.62 -4.87 15.29
CA TYR A 142 13.93 -4.89 13.86
C TYR A 142 14.80 -6.10 13.44
N PHE A 143 15.67 -6.58 14.34
CA PHE A 143 16.47 -7.80 14.10
C PHE A 143 15.57 -9.03 14.01
N ILE A 144 14.58 -9.16 14.89
CA ILE A 144 13.57 -10.24 14.83
C ILE A 144 12.79 -10.16 13.51
N LEU A 145 12.38 -8.97 13.10
CA LEU A 145 11.76 -8.75 11.79
C LEU A 145 12.63 -9.25 10.64
N GLY A 146 13.93 -8.91 10.66
CA GLY A 146 14.89 -9.35 9.65
C GLY A 146 14.99 -10.88 9.56
N ILE A 147 15.02 -11.58 10.69
CA ILE A 147 15.03 -13.06 10.74
C ILE A 147 13.77 -13.62 10.05
N ILE A 148 12.59 -13.07 10.33
CA ILE A 148 11.33 -13.55 9.76
C ILE A 148 11.30 -13.31 8.23
N ILE A 149 11.80 -12.16 7.76
CA ILE A 149 11.93 -11.88 6.33
C ILE A 149 12.89 -12.90 5.67
N ILE A 150 14.00 -13.23 6.29
CA ILE A 150 14.94 -14.25 5.78
C ILE A 150 14.26 -15.61 5.70
N ILE A 151 13.52 -16.03 6.73
CA ILE A 151 12.73 -17.27 6.71
C ILE A 151 11.76 -17.28 5.52
N ARG A 152 11.11 -16.16 5.25
CA ARG A 152 10.20 -16.02 4.08
C ARG A 152 10.94 -16.19 2.77
N ILE A 153 12.09 -15.56 2.58
CA ILE A 153 12.91 -15.68 1.37
C ILE A 153 13.39 -17.13 1.17
N VAL A 154 13.82 -17.79 2.22
CA VAL A 154 14.22 -19.21 2.18
C VAL A 154 13.03 -20.09 1.80
N SER A 155 11.84 -19.84 2.34
CA SER A 155 10.63 -20.58 1.97
C SER A 155 10.27 -20.41 0.49
N ILE A 156 10.43 -19.20 -0.07
CA ILE A 156 10.24 -18.94 -1.50
C ILE A 156 11.21 -19.78 -2.33
N HIS A 157 12.49 -19.77 -1.99
CA HIS A 157 13.51 -20.55 -2.71
C HIS A 157 13.22 -22.06 -2.66
N PHE A 158 12.81 -22.58 -1.50
CA PHE A 158 12.43 -23.98 -1.33
C PHE A 158 11.22 -24.35 -2.20
N LEU A 159 10.16 -23.53 -2.18
CA LEU A 159 8.97 -23.73 -3.00
C LEU A 159 9.28 -23.72 -4.51
N PHE A 160 10.23 -22.87 -4.95
CA PHE A 160 10.68 -22.87 -6.34
C PHE A 160 11.42 -24.15 -6.73
N SER A 161 12.18 -24.72 -5.83
CA SER A 161 12.84 -26.01 -6.07
C SER A 161 11.81 -27.14 -6.26
N LEU A 162 10.69 -27.09 -5.54
CA LEU A 162 9.56 -28.02 -5.71
C LEU A 162 8.80 -27.74 -7.02
N GLN A 163 8.54 -26.47 -7.35
CA GLN A 163 7.88 -26.11 -8.61
C GLN A 163 8.63 -26.64 -9.83
N ARG A 164 9.95 -26.62 -9.79
CA ARG A 164 10.80 -27.12 -10.88
C ARG A 164 10.54 -28.59 -11.14
N LYS A 165 10.43 -29.42 -10.08
CA LYS A 165 10.05 -30.83 -10.19
C LYS A 165 8.64 -31.03 -10.74
N TRP A 166 7.69 -30.18 -10.34
CA TRP A 166 6.30 -30.24 -10.81
C TRP A 166 6.13 -29.76 -12.25
N ASN A 167 6.91 -28.82 -12.71
CA ASN A 167 6.88 -28.34 -14.12
C ASN A 167 7.37 -29.39 -15.11
N GLU A 168 8.26 -30.29 -14.71
CA GLU A 168 8.68 -31.45 -15.54
C GLU A 168 7.49 -32.38 -15.82
N GLU A 169 6.50 -32.44 -14.90
CA GLU A 169 5.30 -33.30 -15.02
C GLU A 169 4.06 -32.58 -15.57
N TYR A 170 3.81 -31.34 -15.17
CA TYR A 170 2.51 -30.65 -15.36
C TYR A 170 2.57 -29.21 -15.90
N GLN A 171 3.61 -28.79 -16.59
CA GLN A 171 3.76 -27.47 -17.26
C GLN A 171 3.00 -26.27 -16.65
N THR A 172 1.86 -25.86 -17.26
CA THR A 172 1.07 -24.68 -16.81
C THR A 172 0.36 -24.89 -15.48
N LYS A 173 -0.10 -26.12 -15.16
CA LYS A 173 -0.76 -26.46 -13.89
C LYS A 173 0.20 -26.34 -12.72
N GLY A 174 1.50 -26.64 -12.93
CA GLY A 174 2.53 -26.47 -11.92
C GLY A 174 2.75 -25.03 -11.52
N LYS A 175 2.68 -24.06 -12.46
CA LYS A 175 2.80 -22.61 -12.17
C LYS A 175 1.65 -22.10 -11.32
N LEU A 176 0.41 -22.50 -11.64
CA LEU A 176 -0.76 -22.11 -10.87
C LEU A 176 -0.76 -22.73 -9.46
N GLY A 177 -0.44 -24.03 -9.35
CA GLY A 177 -0.33 -24.71 -8.06
C GLY A 177 0.72 -24.06 -7.14
N TYR A 178 1.86 -23.71 -7.70
CA TYR A 178 2.89 -22.98 -6.96
C TYR A 178 2.39 -21.60 -6.48
N ALA A 179 1.73 -20.83 -7.34
CA ALA A 179 1.20 -19.51 -6.98
C ALA A 179 0.18 -19.62 -5.83
N MET A 180 -0.71 -20.62 -5.87
CA MET A 180 -1.68 -20.88 -4.80
C MET A 180 -1.00 -21.26 -3.47
N VAL A 181 -0.07 -22.21 -3.48
CA VAL A 181 0.64 -22.65 -2.26
C VAL A 181 1.45 -21.50 -1.67
N SER A 182 2.19 -20.76 -2.50
CA SER A 182 2.98 -19.59 -2.05
C SER A 182 2.08 -18.49 -1.47
N GLY A 183 0.90 -18.28 -2.06
CA GLY A 183 -0.08 -17.32 -1.56
C GLY A 183 -0.69 -17.74 -0.22
N CYS A 184 -1.05 -19.01 -0.05
CA CYS A 184 -1.54 -19.54 1.24
C CYS A 184 -0.47 -19.40 2.35
N ILE A 185 0.78 -19.69 2.05
CA ILE A 185 1.88 -19.48 3.00
C ILE A 185 2.03 -18.00 3.34
N SER A 186 1.91 -17.10 2.34
CA SER A 186 1.93 -15.66 2.57
C SER A 186 0.84 -15.21 3.55
N LEU A 187 -0.40 -15.74 3.42
CA LEU A 187 -1.50 -15.46 4.35
C LEU A 187 -1.17 -15.88 5.79
N ILE A 188 -0.71 -17.11 5.96
CA ILE A 188 -0.40 -17.65 7.29
C ILE A 188 0.70 -16.82 7.94
N MET A 189 1.75 -16.51 7.20
CA MET A 189 2.88 -15.70 7.69
C MET A 189 2.44 -14.27 8.05
N SER A 190 1.52 -13.66 7.27
CA SER A 190 0.95 -12.36 7.56
C SER A 190 0.21 -12.34 8.89
N GLN A 191 -0.64 -13.33 9.18
CA GLN A 191 -1.38 -13.40 10.44
C GLN A 191 -0.45 -13.60 11.65
N ILE A 192 0.53 -14.50 11.52
CA ILE A 192 1.54 -14.74 12.57
C ILE A 192 2.30 -13.44 12.86
N TYR A 193 2.72 -12.72 11.81
CA TYR A 193 3.50 -11.51 12.00
C TYR A 193 2.69 -10.35 12.57
N LYS A 194 1.43 -10.16 12.14
CA LYS A 194 0.53 -9.16 12.73
C LYS A 194 0.39 -9.33 14.24
N PHE A 195 0.26 -10.58 14.69
CA PHE A 195 0.23 -10.90 16.11
C PHE A 195 1.56 -10.60 16.82
N LEU A 196 2.68 -11.01 16.22
CA LEU A 196 4.01 -10.81 16.79
C LEU A 196 4.40 -9.33 16.83
N SER A 197 4.11 -8.57 15.78
CA SER A 197 4.42 -7.14 15.69
C SER A 197 3.72 -6.30 16.77
N LYS A 198 2.47 -6.65 17.11
CA LYS A 198 1.78 -6.05 18.26
C LYS A 198 2.57 -6.29 19.56
N LYS A 199 2.96 -7.53 19.84
CA LYS A 199 3.76 -7.85 21.05
C LYS A 199 5.11 -7.15 21.09
N LEU A 200 5.80 -7.08 19.94
CA LEU A 200 7.09 -6.37 19.83
C LEU A 200 6.92 -4.87 20.08
N SER A 201 5.89 -4.24 19.54
CA SER A 201 5.60 -2.82 19.75
C SER A 201 5.32 -2.50 21.24
N TYR A 202 4.58 -3.35 21.94
CA TYR A 202 4.39 -3.22 23.39
C TYR A 202 5.71 -3.41 24.17
N TRP A 203 6.55 -4.36 23.75
CA TRP A 203 7.84 -4.62 24.40
C TRP A 203 8.84 -3.46 24.24
N GLU A 204 8.77 -2.69 23.13
CA GLU A 204 9.59 -1.51 22.90
C GLU A 204 9.34 -0.40 23.92
N ASN A 205 8.12 -0.32 24.43
CA ASN A 205 7.75 0.58 25.51
C ASN A 205 7.90 2.06 25.14
N HIS A 206 7.13 2.50 24.12
CA HIS A 206 7.09 3.90 23.70
C HIS A 206 6.37 4.80 24.71
N LYS A 207 6.85 6.04 24.84
CA LYS A 207 6.26 7.04 25.76
C LYS A 207 4.88 7.51 25.32
N SER A 208 4.63 7.66 24.03
CA SER A 208 3.36 8.09 23.46
C SER A 208 2.72 6.99 22.62
N LEU A 209 1.39 6.94 22.62
CA LEU A 209 0.62 5.99 21.84
C LEU A 209 0.87 6.16 20.35
N ILE A 210 1.03 7.39 19.85
CA ILE A 210 1.30 7.64 18.43
C ILE A 210 2.65 7.09 17.98
N ASN A 211 3.70 7.21 18.81
CA ASN A 211 5.02 6.67 18.48
C ASN A 211 4.99 5.13 18.47
N GLN A 212 4.24 4.52 19.38
CA GLN A 212 4.01 3.08 19.39
C GLN A 212 3.28 2.63 18.12
N TYR A 213 2.22 3.36 17.73
CA TYR A 213 1.46 3.09 16.52
C TYR A 213 2.31 3.24 15.26
N ASN A 214 3.09 4.32 15.15
CA ASN A 214 3.97 4.58 14.00
C ASN A 214 5.04 3.48 13.86
N SER A 215 5.63 3.05 14.97
CA SER A 215 6.59 1.95 15.00
C SER A 215 5.96 0.63 14.55
N LEU A 216 4.75 0.33 15.05
CA LEU A 216 3.99 -0.84 14.63
C LEU A 216 3.69 -0.81 13.13
N THR A 217 3.20 0.31 12.63
CA THR A 217 2.82 0.51 11.23
C THR A 217 4.02 0.27 10.29
N LEU A 218 5.18 0.85 10.61
CA LEU A 218 6.39 0.65 9.80
C LEU A 218 6.86 -0.80 9.79
N LYS A 219 6.80 -1.51 10.92
CA LYS A 219 7.19 -2.93 10.98
C LYS A 219 6.25 -3.82 10.20
N VAL A 220 4.94 -3.60 10.35
CA VAL A 220 3.94 -4.33 9.58
C VAL A 220 4.12 -4.06 8.09
N PHE A 221 4.36 -2.81 7.69
CA PHE A 221 4.63 -2.47 6.29
C PHE A 221 5.87 -3.19 5.74
N LEU A 222 7.00 -3.13 6.44
CA LEU A 222 8.22 -3.79 5.98
C LEU A 222 8.01 -5.29 5.78
N PHE A 223 7.35 -5.94 6.73
CA PHE A 223 7.03 -7.35 6.60
C PHE A 223 6.10 -7.63 5.42
N GLU A 224 4.97 -6.92 5.32
CA GLU A 224 3.99 -7.12 4.25
C GLU A 224 4.57 -6.81 2.87
N PHE A 225 5.47 -5.84 2.76
CA PHE A 225 6.21 -5.53 1.54
C PHE A 225 6.99 -6.75 1.04
N PHE A 226 7.83 -7.33 1.89
CA PHE A 226 8.59 -8.52 1.51
C PHE A 226 7.71 -9.75 1.36
N ASN A 227 6.71 -9.92 2.21
CA ASN A 227 5.81 -11.08 2.16
C ASN A 227 5.03 -11.15 0.84
N ASN A 228 4.53 -10.03 0.34
CA ASN A 228 3.72 -9.95 -0.87
C ASN A 228 4.56 -9.83 -2.15
N TYR A 229 5.65 -9.06 -2.14
CA TYR A 229 6.40 -8.76 -3.36
C TYR A 229 7.63 -9.63 -3.59
N ALA A 230 8.22 -10.21 -2.53
CA ALA A 230 9.47 -10.98 -2.68
C ALA A 230 9.34 -12.15 -3.65
N THR A 231 8.20 -12.83 -3.69
CA THR A 231 7.97 -13.94 -4.62
C THR A 231 7.97 -13.47 -6.07
N ILE A 232 7.34 -12.31 -6.35
CA ILE A 232 7.27 -11.72 -7.68
C ILE A 232 8.66 -11.22 -8.12
N LEU A 233 9.37 -10.54 -7.22
CA LEU A 233 10.74 -10.09 -7.43
C LEU A 233 11.70 -11.27 -7.67
N TYR A 234 11.49 -12.37 -6.96
CA TYR A 234 12.24 -13.61 -7.18
C TYR A 234 12.01 -14.17 -8.59
N ILE A 235 10.76 -14.24 -9.06
CA ILE A 235 10.43 -14.69 -10.42
C ILE A 235 11.03 -13.73 -11.46
N ALA A 236 10.99 -12.43 -11.19
CA ALA A 236 11.46 -11.41 -12.12
C ALA A 236 12.98 -11.42 -12.30
N PHE A 237 13.75 -11.49 -11.21
CA PHE A 237 15.17 -11.19 -11.22
C PHE A 237 16.07 -12.40 -10.92
N TYR A 238 15.66 -13.27 -10.00
CA TYR A 238 16.53 -14.36 -9.54
C TYR A 238 16.30 -15.67 -10.30
N LYS A 239 15.06 -16.02 -10.60
CA LYS A 239 14.71 -17.24 -11.33
C LYS A 239 15.37 -17.31 -12.74
N PRO A 240 15.35 -16.23 -13.57
CA PRO A 240 16.01 -16.25 -14.88
C PRO A 240 17.49 -16.59 -14.77
N TYR A 241 18.18 -16.06 -13.78
CA TYR A 241 19.59 -16.36 -13.52
C TYR A 241 19.83 -17.85 -13.21
N LEU A 242 18.98 -18.43 -12.33
CA LEU A 242 19.07 -19.86 -12.00
C LEU A 242 18.81 -20.76 -13.21
N ASP A 243 17.81 -20.42 -14.03
CA ASP A 243 17.46 -21.21 -15.21
C ASP A 243 18.57 -21.24 -16.24
N ILE A 244 19.32 -20.14 -16.41
CA ILE A 244 20.52 -20.10 -17.26
C ILE A 244 21.61 -21.03 -16.73
N ILE A 245 21.89 -21.02 -15.45
CA ILE A 245 22.92 -21.88 -14.83
C ILE A 245 22.57 -23.36 -15.03
N HIS A 246 21.31 -23.73 -14.82
CA HIS A 246 20.85 -25.10 -15.00
C HIS A 246 20.84 -25.57 -16.45
N ASN A 247 20.45 -24.69 -17.39
CA ASN A 247 20.42 -25.03 -18.82
C ASN A 247 21.81 -25.16 -19.44
N LYS A 248 22.81 -24.45 -18.93
CA LYS A 248 24.22 -24.67 -19.34
C LYS A 248 24.70 -26.08 -19.07
N ASN A 249 24.12 -26.78 -18.08
CA ASN A 249 24.47 -28.15 -17.71
C ASN A 249 23.65 -29.23 -18.48
N LYS A 250 22.56 -28.84 -19.17
CA LYS A 250 21.77 -29.71 -20.04
C LYS A 250 22.07 -29.31 -21.49
N SER A 251 23.17 -29.80 -22.04
CA SER A 251 23.50 -29.64 -23.45
C SER A 251 22.42 -30.29 -24.32
N SER A 252 21.90 -29.48 -25.29
CA SER A 252 21.23 -29.92 -26.51
C SER A 252 19.84 -30.56 -26.43
N PHE A 253 18.81 -29.84 -25.98
CA PHE A 253 17.47 -30.03 -26.57
C PHE A 253 16.60 -28.79 -26.26
N GLY A 254 16.11 -28.16 -27.37
CA GLY A 254 15.01 -27.20 -27.40
C GLY A 254 15.02 -26.14 -26.31
N ILE A 255 15.52 -24.94 -26.62
CA ILE A 255 15.37 -23.77 -25.74
C ILE A 255 13.87 -23.50 -25.60
N GLU A 256 13.25 -24.04 -24.55
CA GLU A 256 11.91 -23.62 -24.17
C GLU A 256 11.95 -22.12 -23.87
N ARG A 257 11.18 -21.32 -24.59
CA ARG A 257 11.02 -19.90 -24.32
C ARG A 257 10.34 -19.73 -22.96
N PHE A 258 11.12 -19.41 -21.93
CA PHE A 258 10.59 -19.12 -20.61
C PHE A 258 9.78 -17.83 -20.64
N ASN A 259 8.49 -17.90 -20.37
CA ASN A 259 7.62 -16.73 -20.33
C ASN A 259 7.46 -16.23 -18.87
N TYR A 260 8.48 -15.49 -18.39
CA TYR A 260 8.49 -14.97 -17.00
C TYR A 260 7.38 -13.96 -16.76
N PHE A 261 7.01 -13.14 -17.73
CA PHE A 261 5.90 -12.18 -17.57
C PHE A 261 4.57 -12.88 -17.34
N SER A 262 4.27 -13.98 -18.05
CA SER A 262 3.04 -14.73 -17.79
C SER A 262 3.02 -15.37 -16.40
N GLU A 263 4.16 -15.79 -15.90
CA GLU A 263 4.28 -16.36 -14.56
C GLU A 263 4.07 -15.30 -13.47
N ILE A 264 4.65 -14.09 -13.66
CA ILE A 264 4.41 -12.93 -12.81
C ILE A 264 2.91 -12.58 -12.80
N GLN A 265 2.26 -12.53 -13.97
CA GLN A 265 0.83 -12.25 -14.09
C GLN A 265 -0.03 -13.25 -13.32
N ILE A 266 0.20 -14.54 -13.52
CA ILE A 266 -0.52 -15.61 -12.79
C ILE A 266 -0.36 -15.41 -11.28
N HIS A 267 0.86 -15.13 -10.83
CA HIS A 267 1.15 -14.95 -9.42
C HIS A 267 0.43 -13.73 -8.83
N ILE A 268 0.46 -12.60 -9.53
CA ILE A 268 -0.26 -11.38 -9.11
C ILE A 268 -1.77 -11.65 -9.04
N TYR A 269 -2.37 -12.29 -10.05
CA TYR A 269 -3.81 -12.54 -10.05
C TYR A 269 -4.23 -13.50 -8.94
N VAL A 270 -3.42 -14.50 -8.64
CA VAL A 270 -3.67 -15.40 -7.49
C VAL A 270 -3.60 -14.63 -6.17
N LEU A 271 -2.61 -13.75 -5.99
CA LEU A 271 -2.52 -12.92 -4.78
C LEU A 271 -3.69 -11.95 -4.64
N LEU A 272 -4.19 -11.39 -5.74
CA LEU A 272 -5.39 -10.55 -5.74
C LEU A 272 -6.65 -11.34 -5.35
N LEU A 273 -6.81 -12.59 -5.83
CA LEU A 273 -7.89 -13.47 -5.41
C LEU A 273 -7.82 -13.81 -3.92
N ILE A 274 -6.62 -14.07 -3.41
CA ILE A 274 -6.39 -14.30 -1.99
C ILE A 274 -6.74 -13.06 -1.17
N ASN A 275 -6.40 -11.88 -1.63
CA ASN A 275 -6.76 -10.62 -0.98
C ASN A 275 -8.28 -10.44 -0.89
N ILE A 276 -9.04 -10.79 -1.93
CA ILE A 276 -10.51 -10.81 -1.87
C ILE A 276 -10.99 -11.75 -0.75
N GLY A 277 -10.39 -12.94 -0.63
CA GLY A 277 -10.70 -13.89 0.43
C GLY A 277 -10.42 -13.33 1.83
N GLU A 278 -9.29 -12.64 2.03
CA GLU A 278 -8.96 -11.95 3.29
C GLU A 278 -10.01 -10.88 3.64
N ASN A 279 -10.43 -10.07 2.67
CA ASN A 279 -11.41 -9.01 2.87
C ASN A 279 -12.78 -9.57 3.24
N LEU A 280 -13.22 -10.64 2.58
CA LEU A 280 -14.46 -11.35 2.93
C LEU A 280 -14.38 -11.96 4.33
N ALA A 281 -13.24 -12.52 4.71
CA ALA A 281 -13.02 -13.06 6.05
C ALA A 281 -13.02 -11.94 7.11
N SER A 282 -12.38 -10.80 6.85
CA SER A 282 -12.35 -9.64 7.75
C SER A 282 -13.73 -9.02 7.97
N PHE A 283 -14.64 -9.15 7.00
CA PHE A 283 -16.02 -8.76 7.12
C PHE A 283 -16.85 -9.81 7.87
N ALA A 284 -16.66 -11.09 7.54
CA ALA A 284 -17.45 -12.19 8.10
C ALA A 284 -17.20 -12.39 9.61
N LEU A 285 -15.96 -12.20 10.08
CA LEU A 285 -15.62 -12.40 11.49
C LEU A 285 -16.42 -11.51 12.45
N PRO A 286 -16.46 -10.17 12.29
CA PRO A 286 -17.28 -9.30 13.12
C PRO A 286 -18.78 -9.60 12.99
N MET A 287 -19.25 -9.93 11.80
CA MET A 287 -20.64 -10.31 11.56
C MET A 287 -21.02 -11.59 12.33
N ILE A 288 -20.20 -12.64 12.27
CA ILE A 288 -20.41 -13.89 12.98
C ILE A 288 -20.38 -13.66 14.50
N TYR A 289 -19.42 -12.86 14.97
CA TYR A 289 -19.33 -12.50 16.38
C TYR A 289 -20.60 -11.78 16.86
N TYR A 290 -21.08 -10.80 16.11
CA TYR A 290 -22.32 -10.08 16.41
C TYR A 290 -23.53 -11.01 16.45
N LEU A 291 -23.68 -11.89 15.46
CA LEU A 291 -24.76 -12.87 15.41
C LEU A 291 -24.69 -13.88 16.56
N TYR A 292 -23.49 -14.29 16.95
CA TYR A 292 -23.29 -15.15 18.12
C TYR A 292 -23.72 -14.45 19.41
N GLN A 293 -23.28 -13.23 19.64
CA GLN A 293 -23.64 -12.46 20.83
C GLN A 293 -25.15 -12.20 20.91
N THR A 294 -25.80 -11.89 19.81
CA THR A 294 -27.25 -11.64 19.79
C THR A 294 -28.09 -12.90 19.99
N LYS A 295 -27.62 -14.08 19.53
CA LYS A 295 -28.36 -15.35 19.69
C LYS A 295 -28.14 -16.02 21.03
N PHE A 296 -26.92 -16.02 21.56
CA PHE A 296 -26.54 -16.78 22.74
C PHE A 296 -26.60 -15.96 24.04
N ASN A 297 -26.47 -14.63 24.01
CA ASN A 297 -26.62 -13.76 25.19
C ASN A 297 -28.07 -13.36 25.48
N LYS A 298 -29.04 -14.20 25.13
CA LYS A 298 -30.48 -14.04 25.48
C LYS A 298 -30.77 -13.99 26.96
N ASN A 299 -29.80 -14.34 27.81
CA ASN A 299 -30.01 -14.42 29.26
C ASN A 299 -29.99 -13.08 30.01
N ASN A 300 -29.80 -11.96 29.33
CA ASN A 300 -29.94 -10.64 29.96
C ASN A 300 -31.28 -10.01 29.58
N GLU A 301 -32.36 -10.60 30.04
CA GLU A 301 -33.74 -10.09 29.93
C GLU A 301 -34.03 -8.84 30.76
N ILE A 302 -33.02 -8.20 31.30
CA ILE A 302 -33.22 -6.98 32.06
C ILE A 302 -32.79 -5.81 31.21
N ILE A 303 -33.78 -5.07 30.76
CA ILE A 303 -33.85 -3.63 30.51
C ILE A 303 -34.62 -3.30 29.22
N SER A 304 -35.92 -3.13 29.45
CA SER A 304 -36.92 -2.66 28.47
C SER A 304 -37.08 -1.12 28.51
N SER A 305 -35.99 -0.37 28.37
CA SER A 305 -36.06 1.06 28.08
C SER A 305 -35.24 1.42 26.87
N ASP A 306 -35.77 2.27 26.01
CA ASP A 306 -35.18 2.65 24.68
C ASP A 306 -33.72 3.15 24.77
N LYS A 307 -33.34 3.76 25.93
CA LYS A 307 -31.95 4.22 26.16
C LYS A 307 -30.94 3.09 26.31
N ASN A 308 -31.34 1.89 26.65
CA ASN A 308 -30.43 0.76 26.91
C ASN A 308 -30.23 -0.12 25.67
N TYR A 309 -31.03 0.07 24.59
CA TYR A 309 -30.87 -0.65 23.34
C TYR A 309 -29.53 -0.30 22.66
N THR A 310 -29.15 0.97 22.64
CA THR A 310 -27.88 1.43 22.06
C THR A 310 -26.66 0.88 22.80
N ILE A 311 -26.70 0.78 24.12
CA ILE A 311 -25.61 0.21 24.92
C ILE A 311 -25.51 -1.30 24.71
N LYS A 312 -26.64 -2.02 24.71
CA LYS A 312 -26.65 -3.45 24.38
C LYS A 312 -26.13 -3.74 22.99
N TYR A 313 -26.52 -2.93 22.01
CA TYR A 313 -26.03 -3.04 20.63
C TYR A 313 -24.52 -2.85 20.57
N GLN A 314 -23.98 -1.82 21.23
CA GLN A 314 -22.55 -1.53 21.29
C GLN A 314 -21.75 -2.65 21.99
N MET A 315 -22.29 -3.25 23.06
CA MET A 315 -21.65 -4.38 23.76
C MET A 315 -21.62 -5.65 22.92
N ALA A 316 -22.58 -5.83 22.00
CA ALA A 316 -22.63 -6.97 21.09
C ALA A 316 -21.71 -6.81 19.87
N CYS A 317 -21.25 -5.59 19.59
CA CYS A 317 -20.36 -5.33 18.49
C CYS A 317 -18.92 -5.76 18.78
N TYR A 318 -18.18 -6.09 17.71
CA TYR A 318 -16.78 -6.45 17.79
C TYR A 318 -15.92 -5.23 18.15
N GLU A 319 -14.96 -5.39 19.07
CA GLU A 319 -14.01 -4.33 19.38
C GLU A 319 -13.08 -4.07 18.21
N TYR A 320 -13.02 -2.81 17.80
CA TYR A 320 -12.14 -2.40 16.72
C TYR A 320 -10.80 -1.94 17.27
N ASP A 321 -9.82 -2.80 17.15
CA ASP A 321 -8.47 -2.51 17.66
C ASP A 321 -7.77 -1.39 16.89
N ASN A 322 -7.87 -1.42 15.54
CA ASN A 322 -7.07 -0.50 14.74
C ASN A 322 -7.39 -0.55 13.23
N ILE A 323 -7.42 0.61 12.58
CA ILE A 323 -7.57 0.75 11.12
C ILE A 323 -6.29 0.42 10.32
N LEU A 324 -5.21 0.07 11.02
CA LEU A 324 -3.90 -0.20 10.43
C LEU A 324 -3.97 -1.30 9.36
N ILE A 325 -4.72 -2.36 9.63
CA ILE A 325 -4.82 -3.52 8.74
C ILE A 325 -5.48 -3.11 7.43
N GLU A 326 -6.57 -2.34 7.52
CA GLU A 326 -7.29 -1.84 6.36
C GLU A 326 -6.41 -0.93 5.49
N TYR A 327 -5.72 0.04 6.09
CA TYR A 327 -4.76 0.86 5.34
C TYR A 327 -3.69 0.02 4.66
N MET A 328 -3.13 -0.95 5.38
CA MET A 328 -2.02 -1.75 4.86
C MET A 328 -2.41 -2.58 3.64
N GLN A 329 -3.59 -3.19 3.64
CA GLN A 329 -4.11 -3.94 2.49
C GLN A 329 -4.20 -3.06 1.24
N LYS A 330 -4.78 -1.86 1.35
CA LYS A 330 -4.92 -0.92 0.22
C LYS A 330 -3.57 -0.40 -0.27
N ILE A 331 -2.62 -0.18 0.62
CA ILE A 331 -1.25 0.23 0.28
C ILE A 331 -0.51 -0.88 -0.47
N ILE A 332 -0.70 -2.13 -0.08
CA ILE A 332 -0.15 -3.27 -0.83
C ILE A 332 -0.79 -3.39 -2.21
N LEU A 333 -2.11 -3.19 -2.34
CA LEU A 333 -2.77 -3.14 -3.65
C LEU A 333 -2.21 -2.01 -4.54
N PHE A 334 -2.00 -0.82 -3.98
CA PHE A 334 -1.35 0.29 -4.68
C PHE A 334 0.07 -0.05 -5.12
N GLY A 335 0.79 -0.82 -4.31
CA GLY A 335 2.13 -1.29 -4.64
C GLY A 335 2.17 -2.24 -5.84
N TYR A 336 1.19 -3.14 -6.02
CA TYR A 336 1.13 -4.00 -7.22
C TYR A 336 1.02 -3.18 -8.51
N ILE A 337 0.29 -2.06 -8.49
CA ILE A 337 0.18 -1.16 -9.63
C ILE A 337 1.53 -0.49 -9.90
N ASN A 338 2.18 0.04 -8.86
CA ASN A 338 3.39 0.82 -9.05
C ASN A 338 4.62 -0.03 -9.39
N LEU A 339 4.72 -1.25 -8.82
CA LEU A 339 5.92 -2.09 -8.95
C LEU A 339 5.89 -2.98 -10.22
N PHE A 340 4.70 -3.46 -10.64
CA PHE A 340 4.61 -4.58 -11.58
C PHE A 340 3.68 -4.34 -12.77
N ILE A 341 3.25 -3.11 -13.00
CA ILE A 341 2.28 -2.81 -14.04
C ILE A 341 2.78 -3.14 -15.44
N VAL A 342 4.09 -3.02 -15.68
CA VAL A 342 4.73 -3.38 -16.96
C VAL A 342 4.55 -4.86 -17.26
N ALA A 343 4.63 -5.71 -16.24
CA ALA A 343 4.41 -7.15 -16.40
C ALA A 343 2.92 -7.52 -16.44
N ALA A 344 2.06 -6.79 -15.68
CA ALA A 344 0.63 -7.09 -15.55
C ALA A 344 -0.25 -5.85 -15.84
N PRO A 345 -0.42 -5.45 -17.11
CA PRO A 345 -1.14 -4.23 -17.47
C PRO A 345 -2.62 -4.19 -17.06
N LEU A 346 -3.27 -5.36 -16.91
CA LEU A 346 -4.66 -5.47 -16.47
C LEU A 346 -4.83 -5.41 -14.94
N CYS A 347 -3.73 -5.47 -14.19
CA CYS A 347 -3.76 -5.44 -12.72
C CYS A 347 -4.56 -4.26 -12.13
N PRO A 348 -4.44 -3.01 -12.63
CA PRO A 348 -5.21 -1.87 -12.12
C PRO A 348 -6.72 -2.05 -12.23
N LEU A 349 -7.21 -2.73 -13.27
CA LEU A 349 -8.62 -3.00 -13.46
C LEU A 349 -9.17 -3.92 -12.35
N PHE A 350 -8.46 -5.02 -12.07
CA PHE A 350 -8.86 -5.93 -10.99
C PHE A 350 -8.77 -5.27 -9.62
N ILE A 351 -7.71 -4.49 -9.38
CA ILE A 351 -7.56 -3.75 -8.12
C ILE A 351 -8.67 -2.72 -7.95
N PHE A 352 -9.10 -2.05 -9.00
CA PHE A 352 -10.24 -1.12 -8.94
C PHE A 352 -11.52 -1.81 -8.46
N LEU A 353 -11.82 -2.98 -9.00
CA LEU A 353 -12.98 -3.77 -8.58
C LEU A 353 -12.87 -4.21 -7.10
N ILE A 354 -11.68 -4.62 -6.68
CA ILE A 354 -11.40 -4.97 -5.28
C ILE A 354 -11.63 -3.77 -4.37
N LEU A 355 -11.09 -2.60 -4.70
CA LEU A 355 -11.23 -1.39 -3.89
C LEU A 355 -12.68 -0.93 -3.74
N ILE A 356 -13.50 -1.07 -4.79
CA ILE A 356 -14.95 -0.79 -4.69
C ILE A 356 -15.61 -1.78 -3.72
N LEU A 357 -15.31 -3.05 -3.85
CA LEU A 357 -15.83 -4.10 -2.96
C LEU A 357 -15.41 -3.81 -1.51
N GLU A 358 -14.15 -3.49 -1.27
CA GLU A 358 -13.63 -3.14 0.05
C GLU A 358 -14.30 -1.89 0.62
N TYR A 359 -14.49 -0.85 -0.20
CA TYR A 359 -15.21 0.36 0.24
C TYR A 359 -16.60 0.03 0.77
N ILE A 360 -17.33 -0.85 0.09
CA ILE A 360 -18.67 -1.27 0.50
C ILE A 360 -18.61 -2.11 1.78
N LEU A 361 -17.72 -3.11 1.81
CA LEU A 361 -17.58 -4.00 2.96
C LEU A 361 -17.10 -3.28 4.22
N ASP A 362 -16.10 -2.40 4.11
CA ASP A 362 -15.58 -1.64 5.24
C ASP A 362 -16.60 -0.63 5.76
N SER A 363 -17.33 0.04 4.86
CA SER A 363 -18.42 0.94 5.28
C SER A 363 -19.48 0.18 6.06
N TYR A 364 -19.95 -0.94 5.54
CA TYR A 364 -20.99 -1.74 6.17
C TYR A 364 -20.51 -2.36 7.50
N LYS A 365 -19.27 -2.85 7.55
CA LYS A 365 -18.62 -3.40 8.74
C LYS A 365 -18.57 -2.38 9.88
N ILE A 366 -18.12 -1.15 9.59
CA ILE A 366 -17.97 -0.10 10.58
C ILE A 366 -19.32 0.38 11.09
N PHE A 367 -20.33 0.48 10.22
CA PHE A 367 -21.67 0.92 10.62
C PHE A 367 -22.44 -0.09 11.47
N HIS A 368 -22.26 -1.40 11.23
CA HIS A 368 -23.16 -2.41 11.78
C HIS A 368 -22.51 -3.39 12.77
N PHE A 369 -21.22 -3.65 12.66
CA PHE A 369 -20.61 -4.76 13.42
C PHE A 369 -19.47 -4.33 14.35
N ILE A 370 -19.03 -3.09 14.27
CA ILE A 370 -17.90 -2.60 15.05
C ILE A 370 -18.41 -1.65 16.14
N ASN A 371 -17.89 -1.85 17.36
CA ASN A 371 -18.09 -0.92 18.45
C ASN A 371 -17.38 0.41 18.12
N ILE A 372 -18.03 1.52 18.40
CA ILE A 372 -17.44 2.85 18.24
C ILE A 372 -16.32 2.96 19.30
N ALA A 373 -15.11 2.59 18.88
CA ALA A 373 -13.92 2.79 19.67
C ALA A 373 -13.60 4.29 19.77
N ASN A 374 -12.67 4.64 20.63
CA ASN A 374 -12.26 6.01 20.91
C ASN A 374 -12.21 6.87 19.67
N ILE A 375 -13.02 7.93 19.64
CA ILE A 375 -13.04 8.94 18.60
C ILE A 375 -11.67 9.64 18.62
N GLY A 376 -10.74 9.14 17.84
CA GLY A 376 -9.39 9.70 17.75
C GLY A 376 -9.35 10.86 16.76
N GLY A 377 -8.79 12.00 17.18
CA GLY A 377 -8.41 13.07 16.27
C GLY A 377 -7.21 12.65 15.41
N ALA A 378 -7.16 13.16 14.19
CA ALA A 378 -6.01 12.96 13.29
C ALA A 378 -5.74 14.19 12.46
N LYS A 379 -4.46 14.42 12.16
CA LYS A 379 -3.99 15.51 11.28
C LYS A 379 -3.95 15.09 9.82
N GLY A 380 -3.97 13.80 9.57
CA GLY A 380 -3.87 13.16 8.27
C GLY A 380 -3.54 11.68 8.40
N ILE A 381 -3.00 11.10 7.32
CA ILE A 381 -2.57 9.70 7.30
C ILE A 381 -1.09 9.50 7.69
N GLU A 382 -0.39 10.58 8.06
CA GLU A 382 0.97 10.62 8.64
C GLU A 382 1.96 9.60 8.04
N VAL A 383 2.24 8.51 8.79
CA VAL A 383 3.23 7.47 8.42
C VAL A 383 2.91 6.82 7.06
N TYR A 384 1.64 6.68 6.73
CA TYR A 384 1.25 6.09 5.44
C TYR A 384 1.67 6.95 4.24
N ASN A 385 1.78 8.27 4.40
CA ASN A 385 2.34 9.16 3.37
C ASN A 385 3.81 8.82 3.07
N ILE A 386 4.58 8.48 4.10
CA ILE A 386 5.98 8.06 3.96
C ILE A 386 6.04 6.71 3.23
N ILE A 387 5.19 5.77 3.63
CA ILE A 387 5.11 4.44 3.02
C ILE A 387 4.77 4.51 1.53
N ILE A 388 3.80 5.34 1.15
CA ILE A 388 3.41 5.55 -0.25
C ILE A 388 4.59 6.08 -1.08
N LYS A 389 5.37 7.03 -0.55
CA LYS A 389 6.58 7.53 -1.21
C LYS A 389 7.63 6.42 -1.39
N ILE A 390 7.86 5.60 -0.38
CA ILE A 390 8.79 4.46 -0.45
C ILE A 390 8.37 3.50 -1.55
N ILE A 391 7.09 3.14 -1.64
CA ILE A 391 6.57 2.26 -2.69
C ILE A 391 6.75 2.89 -4.08
N SER A 392 6.47 4.19 -4.22
CA SER A 392 6.64 4.89 -5.50
C SER A 392 8.10 4.89 -5.95
N PHE A 393 9.05 5.07 -5.03
CA PHE A 393 10.47 4.97 -5.32
C PHE A 393 10.87 3.55 -5.78
N PHE A 394 10.46 2.52 -5.06
CA PHE A 394 10.71 1.14 -5.48
C PHE A 394 10.01 0.78 -6.80
N GLY A 395 8.93 1.47 -7.15
CA GLY A 395 8.26 1.34 -8.44
C GLY A 395 9.14 1.69 -9.64
N ILE A 396 9.99 2.73 -9.49
CA ILE A 396 10.97 3.12 -10.50
C ILE A 396 11.95 1.97 -10.73
N MET A 397 12.55 1.48 -9.66
CA MET A 397 13.52 0.40 -9.71
C MET A 397 12.93 -0.90 -10.30
N SER A 398 11.73 -1.27 -9.87
CA SER A 398 11.09 -2.51 -10.29
C SER A 398 10.71 -2.49 -11.77
N ASN A 399 10.02 -1.45 -12.25
CA ASN A 399 9.60 -1.37 -13.65
C ASN A 399 10.79 -1.26 -14.60
N GLY A 400 11.80 -0.45 -14.26
CA GLY A 400 13.05 -0.39 -15.02
C GLY A 400 13.76 -1.74 -15.07
N GLY A 401 13.86 -2.41 -13.93
CA GLY A 401 14.45 -3.74 -13.84
C GLY A 401 13.69 -4.81 -14.64
N LEU A 402 12.34 -4.79 -14.60
CA LEU A 402 11.52 -5.72 -15.38
C LEU A 402 11.75 -5.60 -16.90
N ILE A 403 11.86 -4.38 -17.39
CA ILE A 403 12.09 -4.13 -18.81
C ILE A 403 13.50 -4.58 -19.20
N LEU A 404 14.52 -4.19 -18.42
CA LEU A 404 15.91 -4.38 -18.78
C LEU A 404 16.42 -5.80 -18.51
N PHE A 405 16.04 -6.41 -17.42
CA PHE A 405 16.58 -7.71 -17.01
C PHE A 405 15.64 -8.87 -17.35
N THR A 406 14.38 -8.82 -16.93
CA THR A 406 13.46 -9.95 -17.09
C THR A 406 13.16 -10.23 -18.57
N LYS A 407 12.95 -9.20 -19.36
CA LYS A 407 12.65 -9.33 -20.78
C LYS A 407 13.86 -9.81 -21.57
N GLN A 408 15.06 -9.33 -21.26
CA GLN A 408 16.30 -9.78 -21.91
C GLN A 408 16.47 -11.30 -21.78
N TYR A 409 16.17 -11.87 -20.61
CA TYR A 409 16.25 -13.32 -20.41
C TYR A 409 15.15 -14.08 -21.15
N GLN A 410 13.98 -13.46 -21.36
CA GLN A 410 12.87 -14.09 -22.06
C GLN A 410 13.11 -14.20 -23.56
N ASP A 411 13.69 -13.19 -24.19
CA ASP A 411 13.82 -13.11 -25.65
C ASP A 411 15.06 -13.84 -26.19
N ASN A 412 15.97 -14.34 -25.31
CA ASN A 412 17.22 -15.04 -25.66
C ASN A 412 18.08 -14.35 -26.73
N ASN A 413 17.70 -13.15 -27.13
CA ASN A 413 18.37 -12.39 -28.16
C ASN A 413 19.25 -11.34 -27.49
N ASN A 414 20.43 -11.18 -28.05
CA ASN A 414 21.38 -10.11 -27.75
C ASN A 414 20.80 -8.70 -28.05
N THR A 415 19.49 -8.48 -27.85
CA THR A 415 18.78 -7.25 -28.22
C THR A 415 19.32 -6.02 -27.49
N PHE A 416 19.94 -6.17 -26.33
CA PHE A 416 20.67 -5.09 -25.67
C PHE A 416 22.06 -4.80 -26.24
N ARG A 417 22.57 -5.60 -27.19
CA ARG A 417 23.71 -5.13 -28.01
C ARG A 417 23.39 -3.87 -28.80
N TYR A 418 22.14 -3.49 -28.92
CA TYR A 418 21.65 -2.49 -29.88
C TYR A 418 21.20 -1.15 -29.27
N PHE A 419 21.24 -0.96 -27.96
CA PHE A 419 21.31 0.39 -27.43
C PHE A 419 22.76 0.94 -27.60
N HIS A 420 23.24 0.91 -28.83
CA HIS A 420 24.32 1.78 -29.29
C HIS A 420 23.76 3.22 -29.35
N LEU A 421 23.50 3.83 -28.19
CA LEU A 421 23.65 5.25 -28.10
C LEU A 421 25.15 5.48 -28.29
N THR A 422 25.48 5.74 -29.56
CA THR A 422 26.80 6.08 -30.07
C THR A 422 27.61 6.84 -29.02
N GLU A 423 28.80 6.29 -28.74
CA GLU A 423 29.99 6.96 -28.22
C GLU A 423 29.97 7.71 -26.88
N LEU A 424 28.84 7.88 -26.20
CA LEU A 424 28.83 8.42 -24.82
C LEU A 424 29.27 7.34 -23.84
N ALA A 425 30.58 7.22 -23.74
CA ALA A 425 31.37 6.53 -22.71
C ALA A 425 30.97 5.07 -22.41
N GLY A 426 31.93 4.18 -22.39
CA GLY A 426 31.83 2.72 -22.18
C GLY A 426 31.03 2.22 -20.96
N ILE A 427 30.53 3.11 -20.13
CA ILE A 427 29.67 2.85 -18.96
C ILE A 427 28.25 2.46 -19.39
N VAL A 428 27.72 3.02 -20.50
CA VAL A 428 26.34 2.78 -20.99
C VAL A 428 26.20 1.44 -21.76
N ARG A 429 27.29 0.74 -21.99
CA ARG A 429 27.26 -0.56 -22.69
C ARG A 429 26.72 -1.73 -21.85
N SER A 430 26.69 -1.60 -20.53
CA SER A 430 26.15 -2.65 -19.65
C SER A 430 24.65 -2.43 -19.40
N PRO A 431 23.82 -3.49 -19.28
CA PRO A 431 22.42 -3.37 -18.85
C PRO A 431 22.26 -2.60 -17.54
N ILE A 432 23.23 -2.74 -16.63
CA ILE A 432 23.27 -2.01 -15.36
C ILE A 432 23.49 -0.51 -15.59
N GLY A 433 24.37 -0.12 -16.53
CA GLY A 433 24.61 1.29 -16.85
C GLY A 433 23.37 1.96 -17.44
N ILE A 434 22.64 1.26 -18.33
CA ILE A 434 21.37 1.74 -18.89
C ILE A 434 20.32 1.88 -17.79
N PHE A 435 20.25 0.93 -16.85
CA PHE A 435 19.36 0.96 -15.73
C PHE A 435 19.60 2.17 -14.83
N VAL A 436 20.83 2.38 -14.41
CA VAL A 436 21.23 3.53 -13.58
C VAL A 436 20.96 4.87 -14.29
N PHE A 437 21.22 4.94 -15.61
CA PHE A 437 20.94 6.12 -16.41
C PHE A 437 19.43 6.42 -16.47
N PHE A 438 18.61 5.40 -16.69
CA PHE A 438 17.15 5.49 -16.71
C PHE A 438 16.60 5.95 -15.36
N GLU A 439 17.05 5.36 -14.25
CA GLU A 439 16.65 5.78 -12.90
C GLU A 439 16.98 7.26 -12.65
N ASN A 440 18.20 7.68 -12.97
CA ASN A 440 18.60 9.07 -12.75
C ASN A 440 17.78 10.05 -13.59
N ILE A 441 17.45 9.74 -14.84
CA ILE A 441 16.59 10.58 -15.67
C ILE A 441 15.22 10.76 -15.02
N ILE A 442 14.62 9.66 -14.53
CA ILE A 442 13.29 9.72 -13.91
C ILE A 442 13.35 10.53 -12.60
N LEU A 443 14.36 10.33 -11.77
CA LEU A 443 14.54 11.12 -10.54
C LEU A 443 14.72 12.61 -10.83
N ILE A 444 15.45 12.97 -11.88
CA ILE A 444 15.59 14.37 -12.35
C ILE A 444 14.23 14.89 -12.83
N LEU A 445 13.49 14.13 -13.62
CA LEU A 445 12.15 14.51 -14.08
C LEU A 445 11.18 14.72 -12.90
N MET A 446 11.19 13.84 -11.90
CA MET A 446 10.38 14.01 -10.69
C MET A 446 10.78 15.27 -9.91
N SER A 447 12.07 15.53 -9.75
CA SER A 447 12.58 16.75 -9.13
C SER A 447 12.20 18.01 -9.90
N PHE A 448 12.21 17.95 -11.24
CA PHE A 448 11.78 19.06 -12.11
C PHE A 448 10.27 19.31 -11.99
N ILE A 449 9.48 18.26 -11.90
CA ILE A 449 8.03 18.32 -11.63
C ILE A 449 7.78 18.95 -10.26
N ASP A 450 8.58 18.60 -9.23
CA ASP A 450 8.50 19.20 -7.90
C ASP A 450 8.74 20.73 -7.90
N ILE A 451 9.70 21.18 -8.68
CA ILE A 451 10.12 22.60 -8.70
C ILE A 451 9.18 23.46 -9.57
N ASN A 452 8.73 22.94 -10.74
CA ASN A 452 8.13 23.78 -11.77
C ASN A 452 6.62 23.60 -11.97
N ILE A 453 6.07 22.49 -11.50
CA ILE A 453 4.65 22.23 -11.71
C ILE A 453 3.92 22.24 -10.37
N GLU A 454 3.55 23.44 -9.89
CA GLU A 454 2.25 23.53 -9.22
C GLU A 454 1.19 23.36 -10.33
N PRO A 455 0.55 22.21 -10.46
CA PRO A 455 -0.46 22.03 -11.48
C PRO A 455 -1.54 23.10 -11.28
N LYS A 456 -1.95 23.75 -12.37
CA LYS A 456 -2.97 24.84 -12.31
C LYS A 456 -4.25 24.43 -11.58
N TRP A 457 -4.57 23.13 -11.57
CA TRP A 457 -5.70 22.58 -10.84
C TRP A 457 -5.50 22.51 -9.31
N PHE A 458 -4.26 22.56 -8.78
CA PHE A 458 -4.01 22.77 -7.35
C PHE A 458 -4.39 24.20 -6.90
N ARG A 459 -4.30 25.20 -7.77
CA ARG A 459 -4.80 26.56 -7.47
C ARG A 459 -6.32 26.57 -7.20
N HIS A 460 -7.08 25.69 -7.82
CA HIS A 460 -8.50 25.53 -7.50
C HIS A 460 -8.72 25.04 -6.07
N LEU A 461 -7.84 24.23 -5.54
CA LEU A 461 -7.93 23.75 -4.16
C LEU A 461 -7.65 24.87 -3.14
N ASP A 462 -6.69 25.78 -3.42
CA ASP A 462 -6.46 26.96 -2.58
C ASP A 462 -7.67 27.92 -2.63
N LYS A 463 -8.31 28.02 -3.79
CA LYS A 463 -9.57 28.76 -3.96
C LYS A 463 -10.72 28.13 -3.16
N TYR A 464 -10.81 26.81 -3.10
CA TYR A 464 -11.74 26.08 -2.24
C TYR A 464 -11.46 26.31 -0.75
N LYS A 465 -10.19 26.32 -0.35
CA LYS A 465 -9.76 26.63 1.04
C LYS A 465 -10.25 28.03 1.44
N PHE A 466 -10.11 29.00 0.54
CA PHE A 466 -10.58 30.38 0.76
C PHE A 466 -12.12 30.48 0.83
N ILE A 467 -12.83 29.91 -0.14
CA ILE A 467 -14.31 29.91 -0.20
C ILE A 467 -14.91 29.21 1.02
N TYR A 468 -14.27 28.10 1.48
CA TYR A 468 -14.76 27.38 2.65
C TYR A 468 -14.55 28.18 3.93
N LYS A 469 -13.44 28.91 4.02
CA LYS A 469 -13.17 29.83 5.12
C LYS A 469 -14.23 30.93 5.22
N GLU A 470 -14.60 31.54 4.11
CA GLU A 470 -15.68 32.54 4.07
C GLU A 470 -17.03 31.94 4.51
N LYS A 471 -17.41 30.80 3.94
CA LYS A 471 -18.66 30.11 4.31
C LYS A 471 -18.70 29.65 5.76
N TYR A 472 -17.56 29.26 6.33
CA TYR A 472 -17.44 28.89 7.74
C TYR A 472 -17.66 30.13 8.62
N PHE A 473 -16.97 31.23 8.33
CA PHE A 473 -17.16 32.49 9.08
C PHE A 473 -18.59 33.05 8.94
N GLU A 474 -19.23 32.90 7.79
CA GLU A 474 -20.63 33.31 7.64
C GLU A 474 -21.59 32.44 8.47
N ARG A 475 -21.33 31.13 8.55
CA ARG A 475 -22.13 30.22 9.40
C ARG A 475 -21.94 30.51 10.89
N GLU A 476 -20.72 30.77 11.31
CA GLU A 476 -20.42 31.16 12.71
C GLU A 476 -21.05 32.52 13.05
N LYS A 477 -20.96 33.49 12.17
CA LYS A 477 -21.66 34.79 12.34
C LYS A 477 -23.19 34.63 12.49
N LYS A 478 -23.79 33.66 11.78
CA LYS A 478 -25.24 33.38 11.90
C LYS A 478 -25.59 32.61 13.18
N LYS A 479 -24.67 31.86 13.78
CA LYS A 479 -24.89 31.15 15.05
C LYS A 479 -24.69 32.07 16.26
N LEU A 480 -23.83 33.08 16.19
CA LEU A 480 -23.55 34.00 17.27
C LEU A 480 -24.79 34.67 17.89
N PRO A 481 -25.79 35.18 17.12
CA PRO A 481 -26.99 35.77 17.68
C PRO A 481 -27.87 34.74 18.42
N HIS A 482 -27.86 33.48 17.98
CA HIS A 482 -28.62 32.41 18.63
C HIS A 482 -28.02 32.02 19.99
N LEU A 483 -26.70 31.97 20.09
CA LEU A 483 -25.99 31.69 21.34
C LEU A 483 -26.12 32.83 22.36
N LEU A 484 -26.11 34.07 21.90
CA LEU A 484 -26.35 35.27 22.72
C LEU A 484 -27.79 35.33 23.24
N ASN A 485 -28.77 34.87 22.46
CA ASN A 485 -30.16 34.79 22.93
C ASN A 485 -30.40 33.61 23.90
N VAL A 486 -29.69 32.53 23.79
CA VAL A 486 -29.75 31.41 24.75
C VAL A 486 -29.09 31.78 26.07
N SER A 487 -27.97 32.51 26.07
CA SER A 487 -27.32 32.99 27.27
C SER A 487 -28.16 34.03 28.03
N LYS A 488 -28.89 34.89 27.32
CA LYS A 488 -29.87 35.87 27.89
C LYS A 488 -31.15 35.24 28.42
N LYS A 489 -31.49 34.01 28.06
CA LYS A 489 -32.60 33.25 28.63
C LYS A 489 -32.21 32.39 29.81
N LEU A 490 -30.92 32.21 30.07
CA LEU A 490 -30.36 31.45 31.20
C LEU A 490 -29.81 32.35 32.32
N SER A 491 -29.72 33.65 32.10
CA SER A 491 -29.54 34.72 33.09
C SER A 491 -30.88 35.29 33.51
#